data_98619551b1eae1cb2fea911da74c1436
#
_entry.id   98619551b1eae1cb2fea911da74c1436
#
_cell.length_a   1.000
_cell.length_b   1.000
_cell.length_c   1.000
_cell.angle_alpha   90.00
_cell.angle_beta   90.00
_cell.angle_gamma   90.00
#
_symmetry.space_group_name_H-M   'P 1'
#
loop_
_entity.id
_entity.type
_entity.pdbx_description
1 polymer ?
#
loop_
_entity_poly.entity_id
_entity_poly.type
_entity_poly.pdbx_seq_one_letter_code
_entity_poly.pdbx_strand_id
1 'polypeptide(L)'
;LARIGELCWNHHVTVISDEIHCDLTDPGYDYVPFASVNEQCAMNSVTCMAPTKTFNIAGLNTAAVMIPNPVLRHKVWRALNTDEVAEPNAFAMTATLAAFNESEPWLEELRAYLAGNKAEARAMINEYNAAAAPERRIALIESHATYLLWVDCSKLTHDTALLCEHLKRNHQVMFSEGAEYGGNGH
;
A
#
# COMPACT_ATOMS: atom_id res chain seq x y z
N LEU A 1 15.35 -2.45 2.27
CA LEU A 1 15.42 -1.29 1.36
C LEU A 1 16.87 -1.01 0.93
N ALA A 2 17.87 -0.90 1.82
CA ALA A 2 19.27 -0.59 1.49
C ALA A 2 19.84 -1.51 0.39
N ARG A 3 19.62 -2.83 0.49
CA ARG A 3 20.08 -3.80 -0.52
C ARG A 3 19.42 -3.60 -1.90
N ILE A 4 18.14 -3.24 -1.91
CA ILE A 4 17.43 -2.89 -3.16
C ILE A 4 18.07 -1.64 -3.78
N GLY A 5 18.31 -0.60 -2.96
CA GLY A 5 18.97 0.63 -3.40
C GLY A 5 20.34 0.39 -4.02
N GLU A 6 21.19 -0.42 -3.37
CA GLU A 6 22.51 -0.80 -3.86
C GLU A 6 22.43 -1.54 -5.21
N LEU A 7 21.53 -2.53 -5.34
CA LEU A 7 21.35 -3.28 -6.58
C LEU A 7 20.90 -2.35 -7.72
N CYS A 8 19.89 -1.51 -7.47
CA CYS A 8 19.38 -0.58 -8.46
C CYS A 8 20.46 0.43 -8.90
N TRP A 9 21.23 0.94 -7.95
CA TRP A 9 22.34 1.84 -8.25
C TRP A 9 23.42 1.19 -9.15
N ASN A 10 23.85 -0.01 -8.79
CA ASN A 10 24.90 -0.75 -9.51
C ASN A 10 24.46 -1.17 -10.92
N HIS A 11 23.17 -1.36 -11.13
CA HIS A 11 22.58 -1.74 -12.42
C HIS A 11 21.98 -0.55 -13.20
N HIS A 12 22.17 0.68 -12.73
CA HIS A 12 21.64 1.90 -13.35
C HIS A 12 20.10 1.89 -13.52
N VAL A 13 19.41 1.30 -12.55
CA VAL A 13 17.94 1.25 -12.48
C VAL A 13 17.45 2.33 -11.54
N THR A 14 16.66 3.27 -12.02
CA THR A 14 15.99 4.26 -11.18
C THR A 14 14.83 3.61 -10.42
N VAL A 15 14.72 3.89 -9.13
CA VAL A 15 13.65 3.38 -8.29
C VAL A 15 12.47 4.36 -8.30
N ILE A 16 11.28 3.87 -8.61
CA ILE A 16 10.03 4.59 -8.33
C ILE A 16 9.46 3.97 -7.05
N SER A 17 9.43 4.76 -5.98
CA SER A 17 8.85 4.35 -4.70
C SER A 17 7.44 4.89 -4.57
N ASP A 18 6.46 4.02 -4.71
CA ASP A 18 5.06 4.37 -4.44
C ASP A 18 4.81 4.26 -2.94
N GLU A 19 4.70 5.41 -2.29
CA GLU A 19 4.54 5.56 -0.85
C GLU A 19 3.14 6.06 -0.46
N ILE A 20 2.14 5.82 -1.32
CA ILE A 20 0.76 6.30 -1.13
C ILE A 20 0.11 5.78 0.16
N HIS A 21 0.61 4.70 0.72
CA HIS A 21 0.12 4.08 1.97
C HIS A 21 1.02 4.35 3.19
N CYS A 22 2.02 5.21 3.07
CA CYS A 22 3.08 5.39 4.09
C CYS A 22 2.55 5.75 5.49
N ASP A 23 1.46 6.49 5.60
CA ASP A 23 0.88 6.91 6.87
C ASP A 23 0.05 5.81 7.56
N LEU A 24 -0.33 4.77 6.82
CA LEU A 24 -1.22 3.71 7.32
C LEU A 24 -0.42 2.54 7.92
N THR A 25 0.40 2.83 8.91
CA THR A 25 1.11 1.82 9.72
C THR A 25 0.28 1.45 10.96
N ASP A 26 0.44 0.21 11.43
CA ASP A 26 -0.16 -0.20 12.70
C ASP A 26 0.45 0.60 13.86
N PRO A 27 -0.26 0.86 14.96
CA PRO A 27 0.29 1.55 16.12
C PRO A 27 1.59 0.89 16.62
N GLY A 28 2.64 1.71 16.82
CA GLY A 28 3.96 1.25 17.24
C GLY A 28 4.90 0.84 16.10
N TYR A 29 4.47 0.97 14.85
CA TYR A 29 5.32 0.74 13.67
C TYR A 29 5.55 2.03 12.89
N ASP A 30 6.81 2.29 12.55
CA ASP A 30 7.21 3.45 11.78
C ASP A 30 7.45 3.07 10.31
N TYR A 31 7.02 3.95 9.42
CA TYR A 31 7.34 3.86 8.00
C TYR A 31 8.76 4.38 7.73
N VAL A 32 9.50 3.71 6.87
CA VAL A 32 10.83 4.15 6.42
C VAL A 32 10.75 4.52 4.94
N PRO A 33 10.75 5.81 4.58
CA PRO A 33 10.77 6.26 3.19
C PRO A 33 12.00 5.74 2.46
N PHE A 34 11.85 5.28 1.22
CA PHE A 34 12.98 4.73 0.47
C PHE A 34 14.13 5.74 0.31
N ALA A 35 13.81 6.99 0.02
CA ALA A 35 14.81 8.05 -0.14
C ALA A 35 15.56 8.41 1.15
N SER A 36 15.05 8.05 2.33
CA SER A 36 15.68 8.32 3.63
C SER A 36 16.73 7.29 4.05
N VAL A 37 16.83 6.18 3.34
CA VAL A 37 17.71 5.05 3.70
C VAL A 37 19.19 5.43 3.63
N ASN A 38 19.59 6.09 2.56
CA ASN A 38 20.94 6.64 2.36
C ASN A 38 20.97 7.57 1.12
N GLU A 39 22.10 8.22 0.88
CA GLU A 39 22.27 9.16 -0.22
C GLU A 39 22.08 8.51 -1.60
N GLN A 40 22.52 7.28 -1.82
CA GLN A 40 22.32 6.57 -3.08
C GLN A 40 20.83 6.34 -3.35
N CYS A 41 20.08 5.93 -2.33
CA CYS A 41 18.63 5.78 -2.44
C CYS A 41 17.95 7.11 -2.77
N ALA A 42 18.34 8.20 -2.08
CA ALA A 42 17.80 9.53 -2.33
C ALA A 42 18.07 10.02 -3.76
N MET A 43 19.33 9.88 -4.23
CA MET A 43 19.75 10.39 -5.54
C MET A 43 19.30 9.53 -6.72
N ASN A 44 18.81 8.32 -6.48
CA ASN A 44 18.39 7.37 -7.53
C ASN A 44 16.90 7.01 -7.43
N SER A 45 16.10 7.83 -6.76
CA SER A 45 14.67 7.54 -6.58
C SER A 45 13.75 8.68 -6.97
N VAL A 46 12.54 8.29 -7.30
CA VAL A 46 11.34 9.11 -7.47
C VAL A 46 10.34 8.61 -6.44
N THR A 47 10.01 9.44 -5.44
CA THR A 47 9.02 9.09 -4.42
C THR A 47 7.67 9.68 -4.79
N CYS A 48 6.66 8.83 -4.87
CA CYS A 48 5.27 9.21 -5.14
C CYS A 48 4.44 9.06 -3.87
N MET A 49 3.81 10.12 -3.43
CA MET A 49 2.95 10.12 -2.24
C MET A 49 1.69 10.94 -2.46
N ALA A 50 0.62 10.61 -1.75
CA ALA A 50 -0.64 11.33 -1.84
C ALA A 50 -1.46 11.19 -0.55
N PRO A 51 -2.29 12.19 -0.22
CA PRO A 51 -3.22 12.09 0.91
C PRO A 51 -4.42 11.18 0.63
N THR A 52 -4.58 10.76 -0.61
CA THR A 52 -5.81 10.18 -1.15
C THR A 52 -6.22 8.86 -0.50
N LYS A 53 -5.26 8.00 -0.15
CA LYS A 53 -5.55 6.73 0.51
C LYS A 53 -5.69 6.90 2.02
N THR A 54 -4.75 7.63 2.62
CA THR A 54 -4.73 7.90 4.05
C THR A 54 -6.00 8.60 4.53
N PHE A 55 -6.42 9.65 3.83
CA PHE A 55 -7.54 10.50 4.24
C PHE A 55 -8.84 10.25 3.45
N ASN A 56 -8.93 9.16 2.69
CA ASN A 56 -10.10 8.75 1.93
C ASN A 56 -10.62 9.83 0.94
N ILE A 57 -9.71 10.53 0.28
CA ILE A 57 -10.02 11.61 -0.68
C ILE A 57 -9.55 11.28 -2.10
N ALA A 58 -9.64 10.02 -2.50
CA ALA A 58 -9.18 9.55 -3.81
C ALA A 58 -9.83 10.27 -5.00
N GLY A 59 -11.08 10.74 -4.84
CA GLY A 59 -11.79 11.51 -5.88
C GLY A 59 -11.14 12.85 -6.26
N LEU A 60 -10.20 13.36 -5.45
CA LEU A 60 -9.47 14.58 -5.74
C LEU A 60 -8.27 14.38 -6.69
N ASN A 61 -7.89 13.13 -6.99
CA ASN A 61 -6.86 12.79 -7.98
C ASN A 61 -5.60 13.66 -7.86
N THR A 62 -5.00 13.71 -6.68
CA THR A 62 -3.81 14.51 -6.41
C THR A 62 -2.69 13.66 -5.83
N ALA A 63 -1.46 13.96 -6.22
CA ALA A 63 -0.25 13.34 -5.70
C ALA A 63 0.92 14.34 -5.70
N ALA A 64 1.90 14.08 -4.86
CA ALA A 64 3.17 14.78 -4.84
C ALA A 64 4.29 13.83 -5.28
N VAL A 65 5.22 14.35 -6.10
CA VAL A 65 6.39 13.60 -6.55
C VAL A 65 7.64 14.30 -6.01
N MET A 66 8.36 13.60 -5.14
CA MET A 66 9.59 14.11 -4.51
C MET A 66 10.82 13.46 -5.15
N ILE A 67 11.75 14.29 -5.61
CA ILE A 67 12.95 13.83 -6.29
C ILE A 67 14.14 14.71 -5.86
N PRO A 68 15.02 14.23 -4.96
CA PRO A 68 16.19 14.97 -4.51
C PRO A 68 17.17 15.28 -5.65
N ASN A 69 17.41 14.33 -6.56
CA ASN A 69 18.31 14.50 -7.69
C ASN A 69 17.78 15.55 -8.68
N PRO A 70 18.49 16.69 -8.89
CA PRO A 70 17.99 17.80 -9.71
C PRO A 70 17.87 17.44 -11.20
N VAL A 71 18.73 16.57 -11.71
CA VAL A 71 18.69 16.15 -13.13
C VAL A 71 17.48 15.24 -13.37
N LEU A 72 17.26 14.27 -12.47
CA LEU A 72 16.10 13.38 -12.53
C LEU A 72 14.80 14.16 -12.33
N ARG A 73 14.78 15.07 -11.35
CA ARG A 73 13.64 15.95 -11.08
C ARG A 73 13.24 16.78 -12.31
N HIS A 74 14.23 17.36 -13.00
CA HIS A 74 13.95 18.14 -14.21
C HIS A 74 13.35 17.27 -15.33
N LYS A 75 13.86 16.04 -15.51
CA LYS A 75 13.33 15.11 -16.53
C LYS A 75 11.88 14.72 -16.22
N VAL A 76 11.59 14.35 -14.98
CA VAL A 76 10.24 13.95 -14.55
C VAL A 76 9.28 15.14 -14.63
N TRP A 77 9.70 16.33 -14.14
CA TRP A 77 8.89 17.54 -14.23
C TRP A 77 8.53 17.87 -15.69
N ARG A 78 9.49 17.79 -16.60
CA ARG A 78 9.21 18.02 -18.03
C ARG A 78 8.24 17.00 -18.62
N ALA A 79 8.38 15.71 -18.28
CA ALA A 79 7.48 14.67 -18.76
C ALA A 79 6.04 14.92 -18.29
N LEU A 80 5.85 15.15 -16.98
CA LEU A 80 4.53 15.44 -16.41
C LEU A 80 3.86 16.67 -17.03
N ASN A 81 4.62 17.72 -17.33
CA ASN A 81 4.09 18.91 -18.02
C ASN A 81 3.78 18.65 -19.50
N THR A 82 4.60 17.83 -20.17
CA THR A 82 4.37 17.45 -21.57
C THR A 82 3.09 16.62 -21.73
N ASP A 83 2.80 15.76 -20.75
CA ASP A 83 1.61 14.92 -20.71
C ASP A 83 0.39 15.64 -20.09
N GLU A 84 0.53 16.93 -19.74
CA GLU A 84 -0.52 17.77 -19.15
C GLU A 84 -1.15 17.20 -17.87
N VAL A 85 -0.35 16.47 -17.06
CA VAL A 85 -0.78 15.85 -15.79
C VAL A 85 -0.17 16.50 -14.55
N ALA A 86 0.58 17.59 -14.73
CA ALA A 86 1.28 18.26 -13.63
C ALA A 86 0.38 19.18 -12.80
N GLU A 87 -0.77 19.60 -13.33
CA GLU A 87 -1.62 20.58 -12.67
C GLU A 87 -2.72 19.88 -11.85
N PRO A 88 -2.78 20.13 -10.52
CA PRO A 88 -3.84 19.59 -9.67
C PRO A 88 -5.18 20.30 -9.95
N ASN A 89 -6.30 19.63 -9.66
CA ASN A 89 -7.61 20.26 -9.71
C ASN A 89 -7.77 21.36 -8.65
N ALA A 90 -8.79 22.20 -8.80
CA ALA A 90 -9.01 23.40 -8.00
C ALA A 90 -9.10 23.15 -6.47
N PHE A 91 -9.52 21.97 -6.03
CA PHE A 91 -9.69 21.65 -4.61
C PHE A 91 -8.50 20.87 -4.02
N ALA A 92 -7.66 20.31 -4.86
CA ALA A 92 -6.60 19.38 -4.46
C ALA A 92 -5.62 20.00 -3.47
N MET A 93 -5.17 21.22 -3.71
CA MET A 93 -4.20 21.89 -2.82
C MET A 93 -4.79 22.17 -1.44
N THR A 94 -5.99 22.73 -1.39
CA THR A 94 -6.67 23.03 -0.12
C THR A 94 -6.92 21.76 0.68
N ALA A 95 -7.42 20.72 0.04
CA ALA A 95 -7.68 19.45 0.70
C ALA A 95 -6.38 18.75 1.18
N THR A 96 -5.32 18.81 0.37
CA THR A 96 -4.01 18.24 0.76
C THR A 96 -3.42 18.95 1.97
N LEU A 97 -3.49 20.28 2.01
CA LEU A 97 -3.02 21.07 3.14
C LEU A 97 -3.81 20.77 4.42
N ALA A 98 -5.13 20.70 4.34
CA ALA A 98 -5.98 20.34 5.46
C ALA A 98 -5.71 18.91 5.95
N ALA A 99 -5.59 17.97 5.02
CA ALA A 99 -5.29 16.57 5.33
C ALA A 99 -3.99 16.42 6.13
N PHE A 100 -2.89 16.97 5.63
CA PHE A 100 -1.58 16.80 6.28
C PHE A 100 -1.33 17.72 7.48
N ASN A 101 -1.94 18.90 7.54
CA ASN A 101 -1.66 19.85 8.62
C ASN A 101 -2.68 19.81 9.76
N GLU A 102 -3.90 19.32 9.52
CA GLU A 102 -5.02 19.49 10.45
C GLU A 102 -5.67 18.16 10.86
N SER A 103 -5.33 17.04 10.20
CA SER A 103 -6.06 15.77 10.35
C SER A 103 -5.28 14.66 11.08
N GLU A 104 -4.21 15.00 11.80
CA GLU A 104 -3.44 14.01 12.59
C GLU A 104 -4.31 13.24 13.60
N PRO A 105 -5.22 13.87 14.38
CA PRO A 105 -6.07 13.11 15.31
C PRO A 105 -6.97 12.10 14.61
N TRP A 106 -7.52 12.46 13.45
CA TRP A 106 -8.33 11.56 12.63
C TRP A 106 -7.51 10.35 12.13
N LEU A 107 -6.26 10.59 11.71
CA LEU A 107 -5.36 9.53 11.26
C LEU A 107 -5.05 8.52 12.39
N GLU A 108 -4.79 9.01 13.60
CA GLU A 108 -4.52 8.15 14.75
C GLU A 108 -5.73 7.30 15.14
N GLU A 109 -6.93 7.87 15.10
CA GLU A 109 -8.17 7.12 15.32
C GLU A 109 -8.38 6.05 14.21
N LEU A 110 -8.10 6.39 12.95
CA LEU A 110 -8.18 5.44 11.83
C LEU A 110 -7.17 4.30 12.02
N ARG A 111 -5.93 4.60 12.37
CA ARG A 111 -4.89 3.58 12.60
C ARG A 111 -5.30 2.61 13.71
N ALA A 112 -5.83 3.12 14.82
CA ALA A 112 -6.34 2.30 15.91
C ALA A 112 -7.53 1.43 15.46
N TYR A 113 -8.46 1.99 14.71
CA TYR A 113 -9.61 1.26 14.15
C TYR A 113 -9.17 0.14 13.20
N LEU A 114 -8.24 0.41 12.28
CA LEU A 114 -7.70 -0.59 11.36
C LEU A 114 -6.97 -1.72 12.09
N ALA A 115 -6.18 -1.38 13.12
CA ALA A 115 -5.52 -2.38 13.95
C ALA A 115 -6.52 -3.29 14.67
N GLY A 116 -7.63 -2.73 15.15
CA GLY A 116 -8.74 -3.50 15.73
C GLY A 116 -9.35 -4.48 14.72
N ASN A 117 -9.66 -4.02 13.51
CA ASN A 117 -10.19 -4.88 12.44
C ASN A 117 -9.22 -6.02 12.06
N LYS A 118 -7.92 -5.74 12.00
CA LYS A 118 -6.89 -6.76 11.73
C LYS A 118 -6.83 -7.79 12.87
N ALA A 119 -6.94 -7.36 14.12
CA ALA A 119 -6.95 -8.25 15.28
C ALA A 119 -8.19 -9.16 15.27
N GLU A 120 -9.36 -8.63 14.92
CA GLU A 120 -10.59 -9.41 14.78
C GLU A 120 -10.49 -10.45 13.66
N ALA A 121 -10.03 -10.05 12.47
CA ALA A 121 -9.79 -10.98 11.36
C ALA A 121 -8.83 -12.11 11.74
N ARG A 122 -7.75 -11.79 12.45
CA ARG A 122 -6.80 -12.79 12.97
C ARG A 122 -7.46 -13.74 13.96
N ALA A 123 -8.29 -13.24 14.87
CA ALA A 123 -9.01 -14.06 15.84
C ALA A 123 -9.98 -15.03 15.14
N MET A 124 -10.75 -14.57 14.15
CA MET A 124 -11.63 -15.40 13.35
C MET A 124 -10.89 -16.50 12.59
N ILE A 125 -9.75 -16.21 11.99
CA ILE A 125 -8.91 -17.18 11.29
C ILE A 125 -8.35 -18.22 12.27
N ASN A 126 -7.90 -17.79 13.44
CA ASN A 126 -7.41 -18.70 14.49
C ASN A 126 -8.50 -19.64 15.00
N GLU A 127 -9.72 -19.13 15.20
CA GLU A 127 -10.87 -19.94 15.59
C GLU A 127 -11.21 -20.98 14.52
N TYR A 128 -11.29 -20.58 13.26
CA TYR A 128 -11.47 -21.50 12.14
C TYR A 128 -10.40 -22.59 12.12
N ASN A 129 -9.13 -22.20 12.22
CA ASN A 129 -8.00 -23.12 12.17
C ASN A 129 -7.94 -24.10 13.35
N ALA A 130 -8.48 -23.72 14.52
CA ALA A 130 -8.57 -24.60 15.67
C ALA A 130 -9.55 -25.76 15.44
N ALA A 131 -10.60 -25.54 14.66
CA ALA A 131 -11.58 -26.56 14.31
C ALA A 131 -11.28 -27.29 13.00
N ALA A 132 -10.46 -26.69 12.10
CA ALA A 132 -10.14 -27.23 10.79
C ALA A 132 -9.06 -28.31 10.83
N ALA A 133 -9.18 -29.33 9.99
CA ALA A 133 -8.11 -30.28 9.70
C ALA A 133 -6.86 -29.56 9.16
N PRO A 134 -5.65 -30.04 9.44
CA PRO A 134 -4.40 -29.35 9.07
C PRO A 134 -4.27 -28.97 7.60
N GLU A 135 -4.80 -29.81 6.70
CA GLU A 135 -4.82 -29.63 5.24
C GLU A 135 -5.86 -28.60 4.75
N ARG A 136 -6.71 -28.10 5.64
CA ARG A 136 -7.72 -27.09 5.33
C ARG A 136 -7.50 -25.76 6.04
N ARG A 137 -6.39 -25.62 6.74
CA ARG A 137 -6.07 -24.37 7.45
C ARG A 137 -5.65 -23.30 6.47
N ILE A 138 -6.03 -22.08 6.78
CA ILE A 138 -5.64 -20.86 6.07
C ILE A 138 -4.67 -20.05 6.92
N ALA A 139 -3.87 -19.18 6.30
CA ALA A 139 -2.94 -18.34 7.04
C ALA A 139 -3.13 -16.86 6.69
N LEU A 140 -3.19 -16.02 7.71
CA LEU A 140 -3.08 -14.58 7.52
C LEU A 140 -1.61 -14.22 7.46
N ILE A 141 -1.17 -13.65 6.32
CA ILE A 141 0.19 -13.15 6.17
C ILE A 141 0.35 -11.92 7.06
N GLU A 142 1.40 -11.93 7.87
CA GLU A 142 1.65 -10.86 8.81
C GLU A 142 2.00 -9.56 8.08
N SER A 143 1.30 -8.48 8.46
CA SER A 143 1.51 -7.14 7.94
C SER A 143 1.25 -6.11 9.03
N HIS A 144 2.11 -5.11 9.10
CA HIS A 144 2.01 -4.00 10.06
C HIS A 144 1.70 -2.66 9.37
N ALA A 145 1.16 -2.74 8.17
CA ALA A 145 0.79 -1.54 7.40
C ALA A 145 -0.46 -1.80 6.56
N THR A 146 -1.04 -0.73 6.08
CA THR A 146 -2.25 -0.64 5.25
C THR A 146 -3.51 -1.22 5.91
N TYR A 147 -4.63 -1.09 5.22
CA TYR A 147 -5.92 -1.72 5.55
C TYR A 147 -6.11 -3.05 4.81
N LEU A 148 -5.12 -3.49 4.03
CA LEU A 148 -5.19 -4.71 3.23
C LEU A 148 -4.69 -5.90 4.05
N LEU A 149 -5.39 -7.02 3.90
CA LEU A 149 -5.00 -8.30 4.48
C LEU A 149 -4.77 -9.31 3.34
N TRP A 150 -3.71 -10.09 3.46
CA TRP A 150 -3.45 -11.20 2.55
C TRP A 150 -3.68 -12.52 3.28
N VAL A 151 -4.62 -13.31 2.76
CA VAL A 151 -4.94 -14.63 3.33
C VAL A 151 -4.46 -15.71 2.38
N ASP A 152 -3.51 -16.51 2.82
CA ASP A 152 -3.02 -17.69 2.12
C ASP A 152 -4.02 -18.85 2.27
N CYS A 153 -4.64 -19.22 1.17
CA CYS A 153 -5.61 -20.31 1.05
C CYS A 153 -5.04 -21.54 0.32
N SER A 154 -3.72 -21.61 0.10
CA SER A 154 -3.05 -22.64 -0.71
C SER A 154 -3.36 -24.08 -0.27
N LYS A 155 -3.61 -24.30 1.03
CA LYS A 155 -4.03 -25.61 1.56
C LYS A 155 -5.51 -25.92 1.30
N LEU A 156 -6.32 -24.91 1.01
CA LEU A 156 -7.74 -25.07 0.78
C LEU A 156 -8.03 -25.25 -0.72
N THR A 157 -7.39 -24.45 -1.54
CA THR A 157 -7.56 -24.48 -3.01
C THR A 157 -6.38 -23.79 -3.71
N HIS A 158 -6.13 -24.18 -4.96
CA HIS A 158 -5.26 -23.47 -5.89
C HIS A 158 -6.05 -22.64 -6.92
N ASP A 159 -7.38 -22.67 -6.84
CA ASP A 159 -8.28 -21.88 -7.68
C ASP A 159 -8.98 -20.83 -6.83
N THR A 160 -8.31 -19.68 -6.67
CA THR A 160 -8.83 -18.56 -5.89
C THR A 160 -9.98 -17.85 -6.59
N ALA A 161 -10.07 -17.91 -7.93
CA ALA A 161 -11.19 -17.36 -8.67
C ALA A 161 -12.50 -18.07 -8.32
N LEU A 162 -12.49 -19.40 -8.32
CA LEU A 162 -13.65 -20.20 -7.90
C LEU A 162 -14.01 -19.95 -6.43
N LEU A 163 -13.02 -19.84 -5.54
CA LEU A 163 -13.27 -19.54 -4.13
C LEU A 163 -13.93 -18.17 -3.96
N CYS A 164 -13.40 -17.13 -4.58
CA CYS A 164 -13.94 -15.77 -4.51
C CYS A 164 -15.36 -15.70 -5.07
N GLU A 165 -15.61 -16.37 -6.21
CA GLU A 165 -16.96 -16.44 -6.81
C GLU A 165 -17.95 -17.21 -5.92
N HIS A 166 -17.52 -18.31 -5.28
CA HIS A 166 -18.34 -19.06 -4.32
C HIS A 166 -18.73 -18.18 -3.12
N LEU A 167 -17.77 -17.46 -2.52
CA LEU A 167 -18.00 -16.57 -1.40
C LEU A 167 -18.95 -15.43 -1.78
N LYS A 168 -18.75 -14.84 -2.95
CA LYS A 168 -19.62 -13.78 -3.46
C LYS A 168 -21.05 -14.24 -3.65
N ARG A 169 -21.27 -15.41 -4.28
CA ARG A 169 -22.63 -15.90 -4.58
C ARG A 169 -23.36 -16.42 -3.37
N ASN A 170 -22.68 -17.14 -2.50
CA ASN A 170 -23.34 -17.87 -1.41
C ASN A 170 -23.32 -17.11 -0.07
N HIS A 171 -22.35 -16.20 0.10
CA HIS A 171 -22.16 -15.49 1.37
C HIS A 171 -22.18 -13.96 1.24
N GLN A 172 -22.32 -13.43 0.00
CA GLN A 172 -22.36 -11.99 -0.29
C GLN A 172 -21.10 -11.23 0.18
N VAL A 173 -19.95 -11.93 0.22
CA VAL A 173 -18.65 -11.37 0.61
C VAL A 173 -17.76 -11.32 -0.63
N MET A 174 -17.14 -10.16 -0.88
CA MET A 174 -16.23 -9.95 -2.00
C MET A 174 -14.79 -9.91 -1.53
N PHE A 175 -13.96 -10.69 -2.19
CA PHE A 175 -12.50 -10.62 -2.07
C PHE A 175 -11.88 -10.42 -3.45
N SER A 176 -10.70 -9.78 -3.50
CA SER A 176 -9.87 -9.80 -4.69
C SER A 176 -9.15 -11.15 -4.76
N GLU A 177 -9.12 -11.76 -5.93
CA GLU A 177 -8.39 -13.01 -6.10
C GLU A 177 -6.88 -12.77 -6.15
N GLY A 178 -6.12 -13.62 -5.45
CA GLY A 178 -4.67 -13.46 -5.37
C GLY A 178 -3.97 -13.68 -6.71
N ALA A 179 -4.54 -14.45 -7.64
CA ALA A 179 -3.98 -14.71 -8.95
C ALA A 179 -3.82 -13.44 -9.81
N GLU A 180 -4.58 -12.37 -9.55
CA GLU A 180 -4.41 -11.06 -10.19
C GLU A 180 -3.05 -10.42 -9.83
N TYR A 181 -2.42 -10.84 -8.73
CA TYR A 181 -1.15 -10.29 -8.23
C TYR A 181 0.07 -11.16 -8.55
N GLY A 182 -0.11 -12.26 -9.27
CA GLY A 182 0.99 -13.12 -9.72
C GLY A 182 0.70 -14.60 -9.63
N GLY A 183 1.58 -15.43 -10.19
CA GLY A 183 1.38 -16.87 -10.38
C GLY A 183 1.30 -17.71 -9.09
N ASN A 184 1.61 -17.15 -7.93
CA ASN A 184 1.52 -17.81 -6.61
C ASN A 184 0.46 -17.18 -5.71
N GLY A 185 -0.49 -16.44 -6.28
CA GLY A 185 -1.54 -15.71 -5.56
C GLY A 185 -2.73 -16.60 -5.16
N HIS A 186 -2.51 -17.65 -4.36
CA HIS A 186 -3.58 -18.51 -3.84
C HIS A 186 -3.61 -18.66 -2.32
#